data_68dd2b06d0df668027b3d4b199f89542
#
_entry.id   68dd2b06d0df668027b3d4b199f89542
#
_cell.length_a   1.000
_cell.length_b   1.000
_cell.length_c   1.000
_cell.angle_alpha   90.00
_cell.angle_beta   90.00
_cell.angle_gamma   90.00
#
_symmetry.space_group_name_H-M   'P 1'
#
loop_
_entity.id
_entity.type
_entity.pdbx_description
1 polymer ?
#
loop_
_entity_poly.entity_id
_entity_poly.type
_entity_poly.pdbx_seq_one_letter_code
_entity_poly.pdbx_strand_id
1 'polypeptide(L)'
;MKIKLIIDAANEKIVFMLIADRQSYTSKHINSRENFDKFMELLLNFINKKKFKISDIDRIFVNLGPGKFTSLRISLSVAKAISLANKAILFGFKSKDLLNTNYKNYKNLTKLNKNKSLIKPVYSS
;
A
#
# COMPACT_ATOMS: atom_id res chain seq x y z
N MET A 1 -16.60 -2.69 9.48
CA MET A 1 -16.35 -3.17 8.11
C MET A 1 -14.87 -3.38 7.90
N LYS A 2 -14.47 -4.47 7.25
CA LYS A 2 -13.06 -4.77 7.05
C LYS A 2 -12.66 -4.47 5.63
N ILE A 3 -11.54 -3.74 5.47
CA ILE A 3 -11.06 -3.32 4.16
C ILE A 3 -9.60 -3.72 3.98
N LYS A 4 -9.18 -3.78 2.73
CA LYS A 4 -7.79 -4.04 2.35
C LYS A 4 -7.18 -2.74 1.84
N LEU A 5 -5.93 -2.50 2.23
CA LEU A 5 -5.18 -1.33 1.78
C LEU A 5 -3.99 -1.79 0.96
N ILE A 6 -3.79 -1.15 -0.18
CA ILE A 6 -2.61 -1.37 -1.01
C ILE A 6 -1.83 -0.06 -1.08
N ILE A 7 -0.53 -0.14 -0.81
CA ILE A 7 0.39 0.99 -0.88
C ILE A 7 1.46 0.66 -1.91
N ASP A 8 1.55 1.46 -2.95
CA ASP A 8 2.57 1.30 -3.99
C ASP A 8 3.27 2.64 -4.20
N ALA A 9 4.48 2.75 -3.66
CA ALA A 9 5.30 3.95 -3.76
C ALA A 9 6.65 3.66 -4.44
N ALA A 10 6.71 2.63 -5.28
CA ALA A 10 7.95 2.22 -5.93
C ALA A 10 8.24 2.98 -7.22
N ASN A 11 7.24 3.58 -7.83
CA ASN A 11 7.35 4.20 -9.15
C ASN A 11 7.16 5.72 -9.07
N GLU A 12 6.84 6.34 -10.20
CA GLU A 12 6.70 7.81 -10.27
C GLU A 12 5.51 8.35 -9.48
N LYS A 13 4.55 7.51 -9.18
CA LYS A 13 3.38 7.90 -8.39
C LYS A 13 3.33 7.11 -7.10
N ILE A 14 2.85 7.76 -6.05
CA ILE A 14 2.43 7.08 -4.83
C ILE A 14 0.98 6.69 -5.06
N VAL A 15 0.68 5.41 -4.97
CA VAL A 15 -0.67 4.90 -5.20
C VAL A 15 -1.20 4.29 -3.92
N PHE A 16 -2.38 4.73 -3.51
CA PHE A 16 -3.14 4.08 -2.45
C PHE A 16 -4.40 3.49 -3.05
N MET A 17 -4.71 2.26 -2.69
CA MET A 17 -5.95 1.63 -3.12
C MET A 17 -6.64 1.01 -1.91
N LEU A 18 -7.94 1.23 -1.81
CA LEU A 18 -8.78 0.55 -0.82
C LEU A 18 -9.70 -0.42 -1.55
N ILE A 19 -9.80 -1.61 -1.01
CA ILE A 19 -10.72 -2.62 -1.53
C ILE A 19 -11.71 -2.97 -0.42
N ALA A 20 -12.98 -2.69 -0.68
CA ALA A 20 -14.07 -2.95 0.24
C ALA A 20 -15.13 -3.74 -0.51
N ASP A 21 -15.29 -5.02 -0.16
CA ASP A 21 -16.19 -5.94 -0.85
C ASP A 21 -15.86 -5.98 -2.35
N ARG A 22 -16.78 -5.54 -3.20
CA ARG A 22 -16.61 -5.55 -4.65
C ARG A 22 -16.13 -4.23 -5.21
N GLN A 23 -15.96 -3.21 -4.35
CA GLN A 23 -15.58 -1.88 -4.79
C GLN A 23 -14.12 -1.60 -4.47
N SER A 24 -13.49 -0.82 -5.34
CA SER A 24 -12.13 -0.36 -5.12
C SER A 24 -12.04 1.13 -5.38
N TYR A 25 -11.18 1.79 -4.60
CA TYR A 25 -10.95 3.23 -4.68
C TYR A 25 -9.46 3.46 -4.79
N THR A 26 -9.06 4.41 -5.60
CA THR A 26 -7.65 4.67 -5.86
C THR A 26 -7.34 6.16 -5.70
N SER A 27 -6.20 6.46 -5.09
CA SER A 27 -5.66 7.81 -4.99
C SER A 27 -4.22 7.77 -5.50
N LYS A 28 -3.81 8.77 -6.29
CA LYS A 28 -2.46 8.84 -6.84
C LYS A 28 -1.86 10.21 -6.56
N HIS A 29 -0.60 10.21 -6.18
CA HIS A 29 0.15 11.43 -5.88
C HIS A 29 1.54 11.32 -6.50
N ILE A 30 2.14 12.45 -6.84
CA ILE A 30 3.50 12.46 -7.36
C ILE A 30 4.45 11.93 -6.28
N ASN A 31 5.35 11.03 -6.67
CA ASN A 31 6.33 10.47 -5.75
C ASN A 31 7.48 11.48 -5.59
N SER A 32 7.26 12.48 -4.76
CA SER A 32 8.16 13.60 -4.54
C SER A 32 8.49 13.75 -3.07
N ARG A 33 9.58 14.46 -2.78
CA ARG A 33 9.99 14.74 -1.41
C ARG A 33 8.91 15.45 -0.62
N GLU A 34 8.21 16.39 -1.25
CA GLU A 34 7.10 17.10 -0.61
C GLU A 34 6.02 16.14 -0.13
N ASN A 35 5.67 15.17 -0.97
CA ASN A 35 4.64 14.20 -0.63
C ASN A 35 5.14 13.13 0.35
N PHE A 36 6.45 12.91 0.46
CA PHE A 36 6.99 12.03 1.49
C PHE A 36 6.69 12.58 2.88
N ASP A 37 6.86 13.89 3.06
CA ASP A 37 6.61 14.53 4.35
C ASP A 37 5.14 14.49 4.74
N LYS A 38 4.26 14.34 3.75
CA LYS A 38 2.80 14.31 3.95
C LYS A 38 2.21 12.93 3.76
N PHE A 39 3.05 11.90 3.70
CA PHE A 39 2.61 10.55 3.31
C PHE A 39 1.42 10.06 4.13
N MET A 40 1.56 10.12 5.46
CA MET A 40 0.47 9.67 6.34
C MET A 40 -0.77 10.55 6.23
N GLU A 41 -0.57 11.87 6.09
CA GLU A 41 -1.67 12.80 5.89
C GLU A 41 -2.44 12.49 4.60
N LEU A 42 -1.72 12.25 3.50
CA LEU A 42 -2.33 11.90 2.22
C LEU A 42 -3.15 10.62 2.34
N LEU A 43 -2.59 9.64 3.03
CA LEU A 43 -3.27 8.35 3.22
C LEU A 43 -4.53 8.51 4.07
N LEU A 44 -4.43 9.20 5.20
CA LEU A 44 -5.57 9.41 6.08
C LEU A 44 -6.68 10.20 5.40
N ASN A 45 -6.32 11.23 4.62
CA ASN A 45 -7.30 12.01 3.88
C ASN A 45 -8.03 11.14 2.86
N PHE A 46 -7.31 10.27 2.19
CA PHE A 46 -7.92 9.35 1.23
C PHE A 46 -8.92 8.41 1.91
N ILE A 47 -8.51 7.79 3.01
CA ILE A 47 -9.35 6.85 3.74
C ILE A 47 -10.62 7.55 4.24
N ASN A 48 -10.46 8.75 4.81
CA ASN A 48 -11.58 9.50 5.37
C ASN A 48 -12.55 9.98 4.29
N LYS A 49 -12.05 10.38 3.11
CA LYS A 49 -12.90 10.79 1.99
C LYS A 49 -13.82 9.67 1.53
N LYS A 50 -13.37 8.45 1.65
CA LYS A 50 -14.16 7.28 1.27
C LYS A 50 -15.03 6.77 2.43
N LYS A 51 -15.08 7.54 3.51
CA LYS A 51 -15.91 7.26 4.69
C LYS A 51 -15.52 5.98 5.41
N PHE A 52 -14.26 5.59 5.31
CA PHE A 52 -13.71 4.49 6.08
C PHE A 52 -12.85 5.03 7.22
N LYS A 53 -12.57 4.18 8.18
CA LYS A 53 -11.66 4.48 9.28
C LYS A 53 -10.39 3.67 9.10
N ILE A 54 -9.27 4.22 9.55
CA ILE A 54 -8.02 3.47 9.49
C ILE A 54 -8.12 2.15 10.26
N SER A 55 -8.93 2.13 11.32
CA SER A 55 -9.15 0.91 12.10
C SER A 55 -9.91 -0.18 11.35
N ASP A 56 -10.50 0.14 10.21
CA ASP A 56 -11.19 -0.86 9.37
C ASP A 56 -10.21 -1.71 8.56
N ILE A 57 -8.96 -1.31 8.47
CA ILE A 57 -7.96 -2.02 7.67
C ILE A 57 -7.53 -3.29 8.39
N ASP A 58 -7.75 -4.45 7.75
CA ASP A 58 -7.33 -5.73 8.31
C ASP A 58 -6.27 -6.45 7.48
N ARG A 59 -5.99 -5.97 6.28
CA ARG A 59 -4.93 -6.49 5.43
C ARG A 59 -4.26 -5.34 4.69
N ILE A 60 -2.93 -5.39 4.60
CA ILE A 60 -2.15 -4.37 3.93
C ILE A 60 -1.21 -5.04 2.95
N PHE A 61 -1.15 -4.50 1.73
CA PHE A 61 -0.23 -4.96 0.69
C PHE A 61 0.67 -3.79 0.33
N VAL A 62 1.98 -3.95 0.48
CA VAL A 62 2.94 -2.89 0.22
C VAL A 62 3.95 -3.34 -0.84
N ASN A 63 4.23 -2.46 -1.80
CA ASN A 63 5.23 -2.73 -2.82
C ASN A 63 6.62 -2.59 -2.21
N LEU A 64 7.42 -3.66 -2.32
CA LEU A 64 8.77 -3.73 -1.78
C LEU A 64 9.83 -3.30 -2.78
N GLY A 65 9.41 -2.93 -3.97
CA GLY A 65 10.33 -2.45 -4.99
C GLY A 65 10.62 -3.47 -6.08
N PRO A 66 11.68 -3.25 -6.84
CA PRO A 66 12.66 -2.17 -6.66
C PRO A 66 12.07 -0.78 -6.92
N GLY A 67 12.66 0.23 -6.29
CA GLY A 67 12.21 1.61 -6.42
C GLY A 67 13.08 2.55 -5.57
N LYS A 68 12.61 3.78 -5.41
CA LYS A 68 13.34 4.78 -4.65
C LYS A 68 13.44 4.38 -3.18
N PHE A 69 14.65 4.46 -2.64
CA PHE A 69 14.93 4.06 -1.27
C PHE A 69 14.02 4.76 -0.25
N THR A 70 13.91 6.10 -0.36
CA THR A 70 13.15 6.89 0.62
C THR A 70 11.67 6.52 0.61
N SER A 71 11.06 6.46 -0.57
CA SER A 71 9.63 6.18 -0.67
C SER A 71 9.30 4.74 -0.25
N LEU A 72 10.18 3.80 -0.55
CA LEU A 72 9.99 2.41 -0.11
C LEU A 72 10.06 2.29 1.41
N ARG A 73 11.00 2.99 2.05
CA ARG A 73 11.12 2.97 3.50
C ARG A 73 9.91 3.59 4.19
N ILE A 74 9.45 4.73 3.68
CA ILE A 74 8.28 5.41 4.25
C ILE A 74 7.04 4.53 4.11
N SER A 75 6.81 3.99 2.92
CA SER A 75 5.63 3.16 2.68
C SER A 75 5.63 1.91 3.56
N LEU A 76 6.78 1.27 3.71
CA LEU A 76 6.88 0.09 4.56
C LEU A 76 6.70 0.44 6.03
N SER A 77 7.26 1.57 6.49
CA SER A 77 7.11 2.01 7.87
C SER A 77 5.65 2.31 8.20
N VAL A 78 4.95 2.98 7.30
CA VAL A 78 3.53 3.28 7.47
C VAL A 78 2.71 1.98 7.49
N ALA A 79 2.99 1.08 6.56
CA ALA A 79 2.30 -0.20 6.50
C ALA A 79 2.50 -1.01 7.79
N LYS A 80 3.72 -1.06 8.30
CA LYS A 80 4.02 -1.76 9.55
C LYS A 80 3.31 -1.13 10.74
N ALA A 81 3.27 0.20 10.80
CA ALA A 81 2.61 0.90 11.90
C ALA A 81 1.12 0.58 11.94
N ILE A 82 0.45 0.59 10.78
CA ILE A 82 -0.96 0.26 10.70
C ILE A 82 -1.17 -1.22 11.05
N SER A 83 -0.31 -2.08 10.55
CA SER A 83 -0.39 -3.52 10.85
C SER A 83 -0.31 -3.78 12.35
N LEU A 84 0.62 -3.12 13.04
CA LEU A 84 0.76 -3.27 14.49
C LEU A 84 -0.46 -2.71 15.23
N ALA A 85 -0.93 -1.53 14.84
CA ALA A 85 -2.05 -0.89 15.54
C ALA A 85 -3.35 -1.68 15.40
N ASN A 86 -3.58 -2.27 14.23
CA ASN A 86 -4.85 -2.93 13.91
C ASN A 86 -4.78 -4.44 14.05
N LYS A 87 -3.60 -5.01 14.30
CA LYS A 87 -3.36 -6.45 14.18
C LYS A 87 -3.71 -6.93 12.76
N ALA A 88 -3.45 -6.08 11.77
CA ALA A 88 -3.69 -6.39 10.37
C ALA A 88 -2.55 -7.23 9.82
N ILE A 89 -2.88 -8.10 8.86
CA ILE A 89 -1.88 -8.93 8.22
C ILE A 89 -1.18 -8.10 7.16
N LEU A 90 0.15 -8.10 7.18
CA LEU A 90 0.99 -7.35 6.25
C LEU A 90 1.58 -8.28 5.19
N PHE A 91 1.32 -7.95 3.94
CA PHE A 91 1.86 -8.67 2.79
C PHE A 91 2.75 -7.74 1.97
N GLY A 92 3.82 -8.30 1.41
CA GLY A 92 4.65 -7.55 0.47
C GLY A 92 4.52 -8.11 -0.93
N PHE A 93 4.70 -7.25 -1.91
CA PHE A 93 4.78 -7.67 -3.31
C PHE A 93 5.88 -6.86 -3.99
N LYS A 94 6.31 -7.32 -5.15
CA LYS A 94 7.31 -6.62 -5.95
C LYS A 94 6.66 -6.08 -7.22
N SER A 95 7.27 -5.06 -7.81
CA SER A 95 6.73 -4.48 -9.03
C SER A 95 6.53 -5.51 -10.15
N LYS A 96 7.39 -6.52 -10.22
CA LYS A 96 7.25 -7.59 -11.22
C LYS A 96 5.96 -8.39 -11.06
N ASP A 97 5.39 -8.42 -9.87
CA ASP A 97 4.13 -9.13 -9.64
C ASP A 97 2.95 -8.43 -10.31
N LEU A 98 3.16 -7.17 -10.72
CA LEU A 98 2.17 -6.38 -11.44
C LEU A 98 2.43 -6.33 -12.94
N LEU A 99 3.43 -7.02 -13.45
CA LEU A 99 3.69 -7.08 -14.89
C LEU A 99 2.50 -7.70 -15.59
N ASN A 100 2.12 -7.10 -16.71
CA ASN A 100 0.96 -7.53 -17.49
C ASN A 100 -0.38 -7.33 -16.77
N THR A 101 -0.37 -6.58 -15.66
CA THR A 101 -1.61 -6.24 -14.96
C THR A 101 -1.72 -4.72 -14.85
N ASN A 102 -2.95 -4.26 -14.71
CA ASN A 102 -3.21 -2.87 -14.37
C ASN A 102 -3.62 -2.79 -12.89
N TYR A 103 -3.91 -1.59 -12.39
CA TYR A 103 -4.26 -1.43 -10.99
C TYR A 103 -5.51 -2.21 -10.56
N LYS A 104 -6.36 -2.59 -11.50
CA LYS A 104 -7.52 -3.43 -11.18
C LYS A 104 -7.10 -4.81 -10.69
N ASN A 105 -5.91 -5.24 -11.09
CA ASN A 105 -5.41 -6.57 -10.76
C ASN A 105 -4.67 -6.63 -9.43
N TYR A 106 -4.59 -5.54 -8.67
CA TYR A 106 -4.12 -5.61 -7.29
C TYR A 106 -4.91 -6.64 -6.49
N LYS A 107 -6.16 -6.88 -6.87
CA LYS A 107 -6.97 -7.91 -6.22
C LYS A 107 -6.33 -9.29 -6.28
N ASN A 108 -5.56 -9.57 -7.33
CA ASN A 108 -4.88 -10.84 -7.49
C ASN A 108 -3.73 -11.02 -6.49
N LEU A 109 -3.19 -9.91 -5.96
CA LEU A 109 -2.15 -9.97 -4.95
C LEU A 109 -2.63 -10.65 -3.68
N THR A 110 -3.91 -10.55 -3.40
CA THR A 110 -4.49 -11.17 -2.20
C THR A 110 -4.38 -12.69 -2.24
N LYS A 111 -4.29 -13.26 -3.43
CA LYS A 111 -4.13 -14.71 -3.60
C LYS A 111 -2.67 -15.12 -3.58
N LEU A 112 -1.78 -14.27 -4.14
CA LEU A 112 -0.37 -14.61 -4.30
C LEU A 112 0.42 -14.56 -2.99
N ASN A 113 0.05 -13.65 -2.10
CA ASN A 113 0.85 -13.36 -0.90
C ASN A 113 0.16 -13.71 0.41
N LYS A 114 -0.88 -14.50 0.38
CA LYS A 114 -1.70 -14.75 1.57
C LYS A 114 -0.95 -15.41 2.73
N ASN A 115 0.18 -16.04 2.47
CA ASN A 115 0.96 -16.72 3.49
C ASN A 115 2.22 -15.96 3.91
N LYS A 116 2.43 -14.75 3.39
CA LYS A 116 3.62 -13.95 3.70
C LYS A 116 3.23 -12.76 4.56
N SER A 117 3.75 -12.69 5.76
CA SER A 117 3.40 -11.63 6.71
C SER A 117 4.53 -10.68 7.04
N LEU A 118 5.79 -11.01 6.75
CA LEU A 118 6.92 -10.15 7.06
C LEU A 118 7.90 -10.14 5.93
N ILE A 119 8.22 -8.93 5.44
CA ILE A 119 9.04 -8.79 4.26
C ILE A 119 9.95 -7.59 4.39
N LYS A 120 11.16 -7.71 3.84
CA LYS A 120 12.12 -6.63 3.77
C LYS A 120 12.01 -5.94 2.41
N PRO A 121 12.13 -4.61 2.35
CA PRO A 121 12.09 -3.91 1.07
C PRO A 121 13.31 -4.22 0.22
N VAL A 122 13.14 -4.14 -1.10
CA VAL A 122 14.22 -4.27 -2.07
C VAL A 122 14.49 -2.88 -2.60
N TYR A 123 15.69 -2.37 -2.33
CA TYR A 123 16.06 -1.03 -2.76
C TYR A 123 16.79 -1.03 -4.09
N SER A 124 16.50 -0.05 -4.92
CA SER A 124 17.31 0.22 -6.08
C SER A 124 18.55 1.01 -5.65
N SER A 125 19.68 0.62 -6.15
CA SER A 125 20.93 1.31 -5.86
C SER A 125 21.03 2.63 -6.63
#